data_92ed7d8f170596963b63635567ef1beb
#
_entry.id   92ed7d8f170596963b63635567ef1beb
#
_cell.length_a   1.000
_cell.length_b   1.000
_cell.length_c   1.000
_cell.angle_alpha   90.00
_cell.angle_beta   90.00
_cell.angle_gamma   90.00
#
_symmetry.space_group_name_H-M   'P 1'
#
loop_
_entity.id
_entity.type
_entity.pdbx_description
1 polymer ?
#
loop_
_entity_poly.entity_id
_entity_poly.type
_entity_poly.pdbx_seq_one_letter_code
_entity_poly.pdbx_strand_id
1 'polypeptide(L)'
;VSSQAGDLAPLPLPEEGPAEAIARLAAVIGSMKGSEIVERTDEYLHATFRSTVGFTDDVEFCAEPGTGHVHFRSAARSGWYDFGVNKRRMEKIRRLYMEK
;
A
#
# COMPACT_ATOMS: atom_id res chain seq x y z
N VAL A 1 5.37 5.68 -7.21
CA VAL A 1 4.38 4.77 -7.83
C VAL A 1 3.02 5.06 -7.23
N SER A 2 2.05 5.26 -8.05
CA SER A 2 0.71 5.65 -7.64
C SER A 2 -0.34 5.09 -8.59
N SER A 3 -1.46 4.59 -8.04
CA SER A 3 -2.59 4.14 -8.84
C SER A 3 -3.28 5.31 -9.53
N GLN A 4 -3.31 6.48 -8.90
CA GLN A 4 -3.94 7.66 -9.49
C GLN A 4 -3.10 8.25 -10.62
N ALA A 5 -1.79 8.05 -10.61
CA ALA A 5 -0.90 8.46 -11.70
C ALA A 5 -0.88 7.45 -12.85
N GLY A 6 -1.54 6.30 -12.71
CA GLY A 6 -1.60 5.29 -13.76
C GLY A 6 -0.43 4.35 -13.82
N ASP A 7 0.45 4.37 -12.83
CA ASP A 7 1.61 3.48 -12.80
C ASP A 7 1.21 2.01 -12.62
N LEU A 8 0.19 1.78 -11.80
CA LEU A 8 -0.40 0.47 -11.57
C LEU A 8 -1.90 0.67 -11.35
N ALA A 9 -2.69 -0.36 -11.67
CA ALA A 9 -4.13 -0.29 -11.45
C ALA A 9 -4.45 -0.24 -9.95
N PRO A 10 -5.52 0.47 -9.54
CA PRO A 10 -5.94 0.43 -8.14
C PRO A 10 -6.36 -0.97 -7.74
N LEU A 11 -6.39 -1.24 -6.43
CA LEU A 11 -6.83 -2.52 -5.92
C LEU A 11 -8.37 -2.56 -5.89
N PRO A 12 -8.97 -3.76 -6.04
CA PRO A 12 -10.42 -3.86 -5.92
C PRO A 12 -10.86 -3.74 -4.46
N LEU A 13 -12.01 -3.10 -4.26
CA LEU A 13 -12.63 -3.05 -2.93
C LEU A 13 -13.41 -4.34 -2.71
N PRO A 14 -13.23 -5.04 -1.57
CA PRO A 14 -14.00 -6.25 -1.30
C PRO A 14 -15.48 -5.93 -1.03
N GLU A 15 -16.35 -6.94 -1.18
CA GLU A 15 -17.78 -6.76 -0.93
C GLU A 15 -18.06 -6.30 0.50
N GLU A 16 -17.23 -6.71 1.44
CA GLU A 16 -17.36 -6.35 2.84
C GLU A 16 -17.09 -4.86 3.12
N GLY A 17 -16.54 -4.14 2.14
CA GLY A 17 -16.37 -2.71 2.21
C GLY A 17 -14.96 -2.26 2.57
N PRO A 18 -14.81 -0.93 2.78
CA PRO A 18 -13.47 -0.34 2.97
C PRO A 18 -12.75 -0.81 4.23
N ALA A 19 -13.46 -1.02 5.34
CA ALA A 19 -12.80 -1.47 6.57
C ALA A 19 -12.15 -2.83 6.40
N GLU A 20 -12.77 -3.74 5.64
CA GLU A 20 -12.21 -5.04 5.33
C GLU A 20 -10.97 -4.91 4.44
N ALA A 21 -11.01 -4.01 3.45
CA ALA A 21 -9.86 -3.74 2.60
C ALA A 21 -8.66 -3.28 3.43
N ILE A 22 -8.88 -2.35 4.34
CA ILE A 22 -7.82 -1.84 5.22
C ILE A 22 -7.30 -2.94 6.14
N ALA A 23 -8.18 -3.78 6.67
CA ALA A 23 -7.78 -4.89 7.54
C ALA A 23 -6.89 -5.89 6.78
N ARG A 24 -7.26 -6.23 5.54
CA ARG A 24 -6.44 -7.13 4.69
C ARG A 24 -5.08 -6.52 4.41
N LEU A 25 -5.04 -5.24 4.05
CA LEU A 25 -3.79 -4.54 3.76
C LEU A 25 -2.91 -4.46 5.00
N ALA A 26 -3.50 -4.19 6.16
CA ALA A 26 -2.73 -4.14 7.41
C ALA A 26 -2.09 -5.50 7.72
N ALA A 27 -2.82 -6.60 7.49
CA ALA A 27 -2.29 -7.94 7.69
C ALA A 27 -1.17 -8.26 6.71
N VAL A 28 -1.35 -7.93 5.42
CA VAL A 28 -0.33 -8.15 4.39
C VAL A 28 0.94 -7.35 4.73
N ILE A 29 0.80 -6.07 5.01
CA ILE A 29 1.94 -5.20 5.32
C ILE A 29 2.64 -5.66 6.59
N GLY A 30 1.88 -6.03 7.62
CA GLY A 30 2.46 -6.50 8.88
C GLY A 30 3.28 -7.78 8.74
N SER A 31 3.04 -8.57 7.69
CA SER A 31 3.82 -9.77 7.41
C SER A 31 5.10 -9.47 6.63
N MET A 32 5.30 -8.26 6.15
CA MET A 32 6.44 -7.90 5.32
C MET A 32 7.55 -7.29 6.16
N LYS A 33 8.79 -7.68 5.85
CA LYS A 33 9.97 -7.23 6.61
C LYS A 33 10.17 -5.72 6.47
N GLY A 34 10.51 -5.07 7.59
CA GLY A 34 10.83 -3.65 7.63
C GLY A 34 9.63 -2.73 7.65
N SER A 35 8.42 -3.28 7.76
CA SER A 35 7.20 -2.47 7.75
C SER A 35 6.80 -1.97 9.13
N GLU A 36 6.14 -0.81 9.13
CA GLU A 36 5.52 -0.27 10.34
C GLU A 36 4.25 0.47 9.91
N ILE A 37 3.14 0.19 10.59
CA ILE A 37 1.89 0.91 10.35
C ILE A 37 1.92 2.18 11.19
N VAL A 38 1.82 3.33 10.53
CA VAL A 38 1.92 4.65 11.15
C VAL A 38 0.54 5.20 11.49
N GLU A 39 -0.43 5.00 10.59
CA GLU A 39 -1.78 5.50 10.78
C GLU A 39 -2.76 4.54 10.14
N ARG A 40 -3.90 4.31 10.79
CA ARG A 40 -4.93 3.43 10.27
C ARG A 40 -6.31 3.93 10.68
N THR A 41 -7.19 4.05 9.68
CA THR A 41 -8.61 4.28 9.90
C THR A 41 -9.39 3.22 9.11
N ASP A 42 -10.72 3.29 9.11
CA ASP A 42 -11.53 2.36 8.33
C ASP A 42 -11.39 2.55 6.81
N GLU A 43 -10.84 3.68 6.36
CA GLU A 43 -10.72 3.99 4.95
C GLU A 43 -9.31 4.39 4.53
N TYR A 44 -8.37 4.45 5.45
CA TYR A 44 -7.03 4.95 5.18
C TYR A 44 -5.98 4.14 5.94
N LEU A 45 -4.85 3.90 5.28
CA LEU A 45 -3.72 3.22 5.90
C LEU A 45 -2.44 3.88 5.43
N HIS A 46 -1.59 4.26 6.37
CA HIS A 46 -0.24 4.75 6.08
C HIS A 46 0.77 3.85 6.77
N ALA A 47 1.70 3.33 6.00
CA ALA A 47 2.77 2.48 6.52
C ALA A 47 4.11 2.95 5.98
N THR A 48 5.17 2.57 6.66
CA THR A 48 6.54 2.82 6.19
C THR A 48 7.24 1.49 6.01
N PHE A 49 8.18 1.47 5.06
CA PHE A 49 9.10 0.34 4.85
C PHE A 49 10.52 0.85 4.96
N ARG A 50 11.28 0.25 5.86
CA ARG A 50 12.65 0.65 6.10
C ARG A 50 13.61 -0.40 5.57
N SER A 51 14.55 0.02 4.72
CA SER A 51 15.57 -0.86 4.20
C SER A 51 16.69 -1.07 5.21
N THR A 52 17.50 -2.11 4.97
CA THR A 52 18.64 -2.41 5.83
C THR A 52 19.70 -1.30 5.83
N VAL A 53 19.73 -0.47 4.77
CA VAL A 53 20.66 0.67 4.69
C VAL A 53 20.06 1.97 5.25
N GLY A 54 18.83 1.90 5.79
CA GLY A 54 18.25 3.03 6.51
C GLY A 54 17.38 3.95 5.69
N PHE A 55 17.09 3.64 4.44
CA PHE A 55 16.12 4.41 3.65
C PHE A 55 14.70 4.05 4.07
N THR A 56 13.82 5.05 4.09
CA THR A 56 12.42 4.88 4.45
C THR A 56 11.55 5.23 3.26
N ASP A 57 10.60 4.34 2.93
CA ASP A 57 9.58 4.58 1.92
C ASP A 57 8.22 4.69 2.60
N ASP A 58 7.41 5.64 2.13
CA ASP A 58 6.04 5.79 2.61
C ASP A 58 5.08 5.14 1.65
N VAL A 59 4.11 4.38 2.20
CA VAL A 59 3.07 3.72 1.42
C VAL A 59 1.73 4.10 2.02
N GLU A 60 0.83 4.59 1.18
CA GLU A 60 -0.49 5.03 1.60
C GLU A 60 -1.57 4.33 0.79
N PHE A 61 -2.68 3.99 1.46
CA PHE A 61 -3.85 3.38 0.83
C PHE A 61 -5.09 4.15 1.25
N CYS A 62 -5.94 4.42 0.28
CA CYS A 62 -7.22 5.08 0.51
C CYS A 62 -8.32 4.24 -0.12
N ALA A 63 -9.19 3.68 0.71
CA ALA A 63 -10.32 2.86 0.25
C ALA A 63 -11.50 3.78 -0.01
N GLU A 64 -11.94 3.84 -1.27
CA GLU A 64 -13.00 4.75 -1.69
C GLU A 64 -14.28 3.97 -1.98
N PRO A 65 -15.26 3.97 -1.05
CA PRO A 65 -16.49 3.19 -1.25
C PRO A 65 -17.25 3.57 -2.51
N GLY A 66 -17.23 4.84 -2.88
CA GLY A 66 -17.98 5.31 -4.04
C GLY A 66 -17.43 4.86 -5.38
N THR A 67 -16.15 4.48 -5.46
CA THR A 67 -15.50 4.05 -6.70
C THR A 67 -15.31 2.54 -6.79
N GLY A 68 -15.44 1.84 -5.67
CA GLY A 68 -15.15 0.40 -5.61
C GLY A 68 -13.67 0.06 -5.68
N HIS A 69 -12.80 1.04 -5.41
CA HIS A 69 -11.36 0.88 -5.55
C HIS A 69 -10.61 1.30 -4.29
N VAL A 70 -9.42 0.73 -4.11
CA VAL A 70 -8.44 1.20 -3.13
C VAL A 70 -7.29 1.80 -3.92
N HIS A 71 -7.14 3.12 -3.81
CA HIS A 71 -6.02 3.82 -4.40
C HIS A 71 -4.82 3.77 -3.48
N PHE A 72 -3.63 3.83 -4.06
CA PHE A 72 -2.40 3.74 -3.30
C PHE A 72 -1.31 4.64 -3.86
N ARG A 73 -0.34 4.91 -3.03
CA ARG A 73 0.87 5.65 -3.41
C ARG A 73 2.05 5.06 -2.62
N SER A 74 3.17 4.84 -3.29
CA SER A 74 4.39 4.33 -2.64
C SER A 74 5.57 5.11 -3.20
N ALA A 75 6.34 5.75 -2.31
CA ALA A 75 7.44 6.61 -2.72
C ALA A 75 8.51 6.68 -1.65
N ALA A 76 9.76 6.85 -2.08
CA ALA A 76 10.86 7.08 -1.17
C ALA A 76 10.67 8.42 -0.45
N ARG A 77 10.81 8.42 0.87
CA ARG A 77 10.67 9.65 1.67
C ARG A 77 11.70 10.70 1.27
N SER A 78 12.90 10.26 0.91
CA SER A 78 13.98 11.16 0.49
C SER A 78 13.80 11.74 -0.91
N GLY A 79 12.90 11.17 -1.72
CA GLY A 79 12.69 11.58 -3.11
C GLY A 79 13.73 11.06 -4.08
N TRP A 80 14.64 10.19 -3.65
CA TRP A 80 15.66 9.60 -4.50
C TRP A 80 15.07 8.53 -5.42
N TYR A 81 15.77 8.26 -6.54
CA TYR A 81 15.41 7.20 -7.46
C TYR A 81 15.52 5.83 -6.77
N ASP A 82 14.48 5.02 -6.84
CA ASP A 82 14.36 3.79 -6.06
C ASP A 82 14.63 2.50 -6.86
N PHE A 83 15.07 2.60 -8.11
CA PHE A 83 15.35 1.46 -8.99
C PHE A 83 14.17 0.48 -9.10
N GLY A 84 12.94 0.99 -9.01
CA GLY A 84 11.75 0.17 -9.13
C GLY A 84 11.35 -0.56 -7.86
N VAL A 85 11.97 -0.24 -6.73
CA VAL A 85 11.67 -0.89 -5.44
C VAL A 85 10.21 -0.70 -5.05
N ASN A 86 9.70 0.54 -5.18
CA ASN A 86 8.31 0.83 -4.82
C ASN A 86 7.31 0.10 -5.72
N LYS A 87 7.61 0.00 -7.02
CA LYS A 87 6.74 -0.73 -7.95
C LYS A 87 6.70 -2.22 -7.60
N ARG A 88 7.85 -2.83 -7.36
CA ARG A 88 7.92 -4.25 -6.99
C ARG A 88 7.21 -4.50 -5.66
N ARG A 89 7.33 -3.58 -4.70
CA ARG A 89 6.64 -3.68 -3.41
C ARG A 89 5.13 -3.69 -3.62
N MET A 90 4.62 -2.76 -4.43
CA MET A 90 3.19 -2.68 -4.68
C MET A 90 2.67 -3.90 -5.44
N GLU A 91 3.46 -4.43 -6.36
CA GLU A 91 3.08 -5.66 -7.07
C GLU A 91 2.98 -6.85 -6.10
N LYS A 92 3.90 -6.94 -5.14
CA LYS A 92 3.84 -7.98 -4.11
C LYS A 92 2.64 -7.80 -3.19
N ILE A 93 2.38 -6.58 -2.76
CA ILE A 93 1.23 -6.27 -1.90
C ILE A 93 -0.06 -6.65 -2.64
N ARG A 94 -0.18 -6.28 -3.93
CA ARG A 94 -1.34 -6.65 -4.74
C ARG A 94 -1.55 -8.16 -4.75
N ARG A 95 -0.48 -8.91 -5.02
CA ARG A 95 -0.57 -10.36 -5.09
C ARG A 95 -1.08 -10.94 -3.78
N LEU A 96 -0.50 -10.52 -2.65
CA LEU A 96 -0.89 -11.03 -1.34
C LEU A 96 -2.31 -10.59 -0.96
N TYR A 97 -2.69 -9.38 -1.32
CA TYR A 97 -4.04 -8.86 -1.07
C TYR A 97 -5.09 -9.65 -1.86
N MET A 98 -4.78 -9.97 -3.12
CA MET A 98 -5.72 -10.69 -3.98
C MET A 98 -5.87 -12.16 -3.63
N GLU A 99 -4.91 -12.73 -2.87
CA GLU A 99 -4.98 -14.12 -2.42
C GLU A 99 -5.94 -14.34 -1.26
N LYS A 100 -6.48 -13.29 -0.68
CA LYS A 100 -7.38 -13.38 0.48
C LYS A 100 -8.82 -13.71 0.09
#